data_fd54349185abb76a894917fd39f155fb
#
_entry.id   fd54349185abb76a894917fd39f155fb
#
_cell.length_a   1.000
_cell.length_b   1.000
_cell.length_c   1.000
_cell.angle_alpha   90.00
_cell.angle_beta   90.00
_cell.angle_gamma   90.00
#
_symmetry.space_group_name_H-M   'P 1'
#
loop_
_entity.id
_entity.type
_entity.pdbx_description
1 polymer ?
#
loop_
_entity_poly.entity_id
_entity_poly.type
_entity_poly.pdbx_seq_one_letter_code
_entity_poly.pdbx_strand_id
1 'polypeptide(L)'
;VEKPMAKTIYETRFLRDLAKQTGVVTQMGNQGHNIEGTMQTVEWIQGGVIGDVKEVHLWTNRPMWRQGYFDRPAGVDIPSNLNYDVWLGPAPDKPYNPEMLHFAWRGLWDYGTGAMGDMGAHTFDAPIWALNLGMPTKIQATSTPYNKDYLPQSECVTYEFPARGNMPPVKVTWSDGGIKPARPAELEPNRQLREALYIGDKGLIMHGTHGAEPQLIPERPGFVAPEKTLKRPSNIYVDFIEAIKEGRKAANDFEVSAKLTEIMLLTNIAVAAQRLDLTLEYDAENMRITNCPEANDYFHYEYRKGWSL
;
A
#
# COMPACT_ATOMS: atom_id res chain seq x y z
N VAL A 1 4.88 -9.28 11.51
CA VAL A 1 5.06 -7.81 11.59
C VAL A 1 3.74 -7.11 11.26
N GLU A 2 3.60 -5.84 11.69
CA GLU A 2 2.48 -4.99 11.29
C GLU A 2 2.66 -4.44 9.87
N LYS A 3 1.60 -3.87 9.30
CA LYS A 3 1.63 -3.19 7.98
C LYS A 3 1.94 -1.68 8.15
N PRO A 4 2.63 -1.07 7.19
CA PRO A 4 3.43 -1.71 6.13
C PRO A 4 4.59 -2.52 6.73
N MET A 5 5.11 -3.47 5.97
CA MET A 5 6.12 -4.43 6.44
C MET A 5 7.38 -3.76 6.99
N ALA A 6 7.80 -2.67 6.38
CA ALA A 6 8.93 -1.85 6.78
C ALA A 6 8.72 -0.39 6.33
N LYS A 7 9.63 0.50 6.74
CA LYS A 7 9.57 1.92 6.41
C LYS A 7 10.22 2.25 5.06
N THR A 8 11.19 1.46 4.62
CA THR A 8 11.92 1.66 3.37
C THR A 8 11.87 0.43 2.47
N ILE A 9 12.10 0.65 1.17
CA ILE A 9 12.17 -0.46 0.20
C ILE A 9 13.36 -1.36 0.50
N TYR A 10 14.49 -0.78 0.91
CA TYR A 10 15.67 -1.54 1.31
C TYR A 10 15.37 -2.52 2.46
N GLU A 11 14.79 -2.03 3.54
CA GLU A 11 14.38 -2.86 4.69
C GLU A 11 13.39 -3.95 4.28
N THR A 12 12.43 -3.58 3.42
CA THR A 12 11.41 -4.51 2.90
C THR A 12 12.04 -5.68 2.16
N ARG A 13 12.97 -5.39 1.26
CA ARG A 13 13.70 -6.43 0.50
C ARG A 13 14.62 -7.25 1.38
N PHE A 14 15.33 -6.59 2.30
CA PHE A 14 16.20 -7.28 3.25
C PHE A 14 15.43 -8.33 4.07
N LEU A 15 14.28 -7.96 4.64
CA LEU A 15 13.45 -8.86 5.44
C LEU A 15 12.86 -10.01 4.60
N ARG A 16 12.43 -9.75 3.36
CA ARG A 16 11.98 -10.77 2.42
C ARG A 16 13.09 -11.79 2.14
N ASP A 17 14.28 -11.31 1.81
CA ASP A 17 15.39 -12.16 1.41
C ASP A 17 15.95 -12.94 2.60
N LEU A 18 15.98 -12.34 3.79
CA LEU A 18 16.33 -13.03 5.03
C LEU A 18 15.33 -14.14 5.38
N ALA A 19 14.04 -13.88 5.26
CA ALA A 19 13.00 -14.90 5.47
C ALA A 19 13.16 -16.08 4.48
N LYS A 20 13.48 -15.78 3.22
CA LYS A 20 13.74 -16.80 2.20
C LYS A 20 14.99 -17.63 2.53
N GLN A 21 16.07 -17.00 3.00
CA GLN A 21 17.32 -17.67 3.36
C GLN A 21 17.16 -18.57 4.59
N THR A 22 16.42 -18.11 5.58
CA THR A 22 16.24 -18.83 6.86
C THR A 22 15.12 -19.85 6.82
N GLY A 23 14.20 -19.76 5.86
CA GLY A 23 13.04 -20.65 5.74
C GLY A 23 12.00 -20.48 6.85
N VAL A 24 12.07 -19.40 7.63
CA VAL A 24 11.10 -19.14 8.69
C VAL A 24 9.72 -18.78 8.13
N VAL A 25 8.67 -19.21 8.81
CA VAL A 25 7.30 -18.83 8.46
C VAL A 25 7.06 -17.39 8.90
N THR A 26 6.63 -16.57 7.97
CA THR A 26 6.42 -15.14 8.18
C THR A 26 5.01 -14.71 7.83
N GLN A 27 4.57 -13.58 8.38
CA GLN A 27 3.30 -12.95 8.05
C GLN A 27 3.30 -11.46 8.36
N MET A 28 2.71 -10.67 7.47
CA MET A 28 2.36 -9.27 7.72
C MET A 28 0.91 -9.15 8.17
N GLY A 29 0.63 -8.20 9.04
CA GLY A 29 -0.69 -7.91 9.61
C GLY A 29 -1.68 -7.24 8.64
N ASN A 30 -1.81 -7.76 7.42
CA ASN A 30 -2.78 -7.31 6.43
C ASN A 30 -4.00 -8.25 6.37
N GLN A 31 -4.94 -8.07 7.30
CA GLN A 31 -6.12 -8.93 7.46
C GLN A 31 -7.03 -9.00 6.23
N GLY A 32 -7.03 -7.95 5.38
CA GLY A 32 -7.84 -7.89 4.16
C GLY A 32 -7.50 -8.99 3.15
N HIS A 33 -6.27 -9.51 3.16
CA HIS A 33 -5.85 -10.57 2.25
C HIS A 33 -6.67 -11.85 2.39
N ASN A 34 -7.10 -12.17 3.62
CA ASN A 34 -7.79 -13.42 3.95
C ASN A 34 -9.33 -13.28 3.99
N ILE A 35 -9.90 -12.14 3.59
CA ILE A 35 -11.36 -11.99 3.61
C ILE A 35 -12.03 -12.43 2.30
N GLU A 36 -13.26 -12.87 2.43
CA GLU A 36 -14.06 -13.39 1.30
C GLU A 36 -14.16 -12.39 0.14
N GLY A 37 -14.39 -11.10 0.42
CA GLY A 37 -14.55 -10.07 -0.62
C GLY A 37 -13.30 -9.86 -1.45
N THR A 38 -12.10 -9.93 -0.86
CA THR A 38 -10.83 -9.88 -1.61
C THR A 38 -10.73 -11.05 -2.57
N MET A 39 -10.97 -12.27 -2.07
CA MET A 39 -10.90 -13.48 -2.90
C MET A 39 -11.96 -13.48 -4.01
N GLN A 40 -13.18 -13.01 -3.73
CA GLN A 40 -14.22 -12.83 -4.75
C GLN A 40 -13.78 -11.84 -5.82
N THR A 41 -13.20 -10.71 -5.44
CA THR A 41 -12.68 -9.70 -6.40
C THR A 41 -11.63 -10.34 -7.32
N VAL A 42 -10.71 -11.10 -6.75
CA VAL A 42 -9.68 -11.83 -7.51
C VAL A 42 -10.31 -12.81 -8.49
N GLU A 43 -11.21 -13.65 -8.02
CA GLU A 43 -11.89 -14.66 -8.83
C GLU A 43 -12.76 -14.04 -9.95
N TRP A 44 -13.47 -12.95 -9.68
CA TRP A 44 -14.27 -12.26 -10.67
C TRP A 44 -13.41 -11.64 -11.78
N ILE A 45 -12.32 -10.99 -11.43
CA ILE A 45 -11.40 -10.38 -12.39
C ILE A 45 -10.69 -11.46 -13.21
N GLN A 46 -10.14 -12.48 -12.56
CA GLN A 46 -9.44 -13.58 -13.24
C GLN A 46 -10.40 -14.46 -14.06
N GLY A 47 -11.66 -14.57 -13.64
CA GLY A 47 -12.74 -15.19 -14.39
C GLY A 47 -13.29 -14.36 -15.55
N GLY A 48 -12.72 -13.15 -15.78
CA GLY A 48 -13.07 -12.30 -16.92
C GLY A 48 -14.43 -11.60 -16.84
N VAL A 49 -15.01 -11.47 -15.63
CA VAL A 49 -16.36 -10.88 -15.41
C VAL A 49 -16.49 -9.47 -15.98
N ILE A 50 -15.41 -8.68 -15.93
CA ILE A 50 -15.36 -7.32 -16.51
C ILE A 50 -14.39 -7.20 -17.69
N GLY A 51 -13.88 -8.32 -18.20
CA GLY A 51 -12.93 -8.35 -19.30
C GLY A 51 -11.55 -7.82 -18.93
N ASP A 52 -10.86 -7.21 -19.89
CA ASP A 52 -9.52 -6.65 -19.71
C ASP A 52 -9.54 -5.38 -18.88
N VAL A 53 -8.91 -5.41 -17.70
CA VAL A 53 -8.79 -4.24 -16.84
C VAL A 53 -7.57 -3.40 -17.26
N LYS A 54 -7.83 -2.13 -17.58
CA LYS A 54 -6.81 -1.16 -18.02
C LYS A 54 -6.55 -0.05 -17.01
N GLU A 55 -7.51 0.23 -16.13
CA GLU A 55 -7.41 1.24 -15.11
C GLU A 55 -7.93 0.74 -13.78
N VAL A 56 -7.27 1.16 -12.69
CA VAL A 56 -7.73 0.96 -11.32
C VAL A 56 -7.57 2.27 -10.57
N HIS A 57 -8.60 2.67 -9.85
CA HIS A 57 -8.57 3.83 -8.97
C HIS A 57 -8.75 3.39 -7.52
N LEU A 58 -7.81 3.78 -6.68
CA LEU A 58 -7.78 3.49 -5.26
C LEU A 58 -7.77 4.80 -4.47
N TRP A 59 -8.55 4.90 -3.42
CA TRP A 59 -8.54 6.12 -2.60
C TRP A 59 -8.91 5.87 -1.15
N THR A 60 -8.66 6.91 -0.33
CA THR A 60 -9.06 6.91 1.07
C THR A 60 -9.41 8.33 1.54
N ASN A 61 -10.17 8.42 2.63
CA ASN A 61 -10.42 9.68 3.32
C ASN A 61 -9.35 10.02 4.38
N ARG A 62 -8.31 9.18 4.51
CA ARG A 62 -7.16 9.46 5.38
C ARG A 62 -6.25 10.53 4.76
N PRO A 63 -5.44 11.25 5.56
CA PRO A 63 -5.18 11.06 6.99
C PRO A 63 -6.28 11.65 7.90
N MET A 64 -6.41 11.08 9.13
CA MET A 64 -7.19 11.63 10.24
C MET A 64 -6.28 12.14 11.37
N TRP A 65 -5.00 12.12 11.15
CA TRP A 65 -3.94 12.64 12.02
C TRP A 65 -3.30 13.86 11.39
N ARG A 66 -2.47 14.57 12.16
CA ARG A 66 -1.74 15.74 11.66
C ARG A 66 -0.75 15.33 10.58
N GLN A 67 -0.95 15.87 9.39
CA GLN A 67 -0.12 15.66 8.20
C GLN A 67 -0.26 16.90 7.30
N GLY A 68 0.76 17.28 6.54
CA GLY A 68 0.75 18.48 5.70
C GLY A 68 1.81 19.51 6.12
N TYR A 69 1.58 20.77 5.79
CA TYR A 69 2.53 21.86 6.06
C TYR A 69 2.36 22.42 7.47
N PHE A 70 2.97 21.77 8.45
CA PHE A 70 2.93 22.16 9.86
C PHE A 70 4.34 22.15 10.47
N ASP A 71 4.56 23.01 11.45
CA ASP A 71 5.77 22.91 12.28
C ASP A 71 5.69 21.70 13.21
N ARG A 72 6.85 21.07 13.42
CA ARG A 72 6.98 20.00 14.42
C ARG A 72 6.72 20.60 15.80
N PRO A 73 5.91 19.98 16.66
CA PRO A 73 5.68 20.48 18.01
C PRO A 73 6.97 20.49 18.83
N ALA A 74 7.11 21.50 19.70
CA ALA A 74 8.28 21.62 20.57
C ALA A 74 8.42 20.39 21.47
N GLY A 75 9.69 20.03 21.76
CA GLY A 75 9.99 18.94 22.68
C GLY A 75 9.53 19.25 24.12
N VAL A 76 9.08 18.20 24.81
CA VAL A 76 8.76 18.24 26.25
C VAL A 76 9.42 17.04 26.94
N ASP A 77 9.38 17.03 28.28
CA ASP A 77 9.95 15.94 29.07
C ASP A 77 9.31 14.59 28.73
N ILE A 78 10.14 13.56 28.65
CA ILE A 78 9.68 12.20 28.39
C ILE A 78 9.02 11.64 29.66
N PRO A 79 7.79 11.10 29.58
CA PRO A 79 7.15 10.46 30.71
C PRO A 79 8.01 9.31 31.28
N SER A 80 8.08 9.20 32.59
CA SER A 80 8.91 8.17 33.26
C SER A 80 8.54 6.71 32.94
N ASN A 81 7.32 6.49 32.47
CA ASN A 81 6.82 5.17 32.04
C ASN A 81 7.01 4.89 30.53
N LEU A 82 7.63 5.79 29.77
CA LEU A 82 7.92 5.63 28.35
C LEU A 82 9.42 5.44 28.11
N ASN A 83 9.81 4.31 27.53
CA ASN A 83 11.15 4.15 26.98
C ASN A 83 11.17 4.73 25.54
N TYR A 84 11.41 6.02 25.44
CA TYR A 84 11.38 6.73 24.16
C TYR A 84 12.52 6.32 23.22
N ASP A 85 13.66 5.91 23.75
CA ASP A 85 14.78 5.40 22.95
C ASP A 85 14.41 4.13 22.20
N VAL A 86 13.74 3.19 22.87
CA VAL A 86 13.24 1.96 22.24
C VAL A 86 12.10 2.27 21.24
N TRP A 87 11.25 3.26 21.55
CA TRP A 87 10.19 3.68 20.63
C TRP A 87 10.77 4.28 19.33
N LEU A 88 11.80 5.10 19.42
CA LEU A 88 12.47 5.66 18.24
C LEU A 88 13.08 4.56 17.35
N GLY A 89 13.60 3.49 17.95
CA GLY A 89 14.31 2.46 17.19
C GLY A 89 15.45 3.05 16.35
N PRO A 90 15.57 2.69 15.08
CA PRO A 90 16.60 3.20 14.18
C PRO A 90 16.33 4.62 13.66
N ALA A 91 15.14 5.18 13.90
CA ALA A 91 14.74 6.49 13.40
C ALA A 91 15.59 7.63 14.02
N PRO A 92 15.65 8.80 13.36
CA PRO A 92 16.41 9.94 13.87
C PRO A 92 15.99 10.35 15.28
N ASP A 93 16.97 10.70 16.11
CA ASP A 93 16.73 11.22 17.46
C ASP A 93 16.14 12.63 17.37
N LYS A 94 14.87 12.74 17.68
CA LYS A 94 14.10 14.00 17.71
C LYS A 94 13.42 14.15 19.05
N PRO A 95 13.24 15.38 19.54
CA PRO A 95 12.59 15.63 20.83
C PRO A 95 11.19 14.99 20.91
N TYR A 96 10.89 14.43 22.10
CA TYR A 96 9.58 13.86 22.39
C TYR A 96 8.50 14.95 22.45
N ASN A 97 7.33 14.60 21.89
CA ASN A 97 6.09 15.36 22.12
C ASN A 97 4.89 14.39 22.07
N PRO A 98 3.94 14.46 23.00
CA PRO A 98 2.79 13.57 23.07
C PRO A 98 1.82 13.73 21.88
N GLU A 99 1.81 14.84 21.15
CA GLU A 99 0.99 15.00 19.94
C GLU A 99 1.42 14.05 18.81
N MET A 100 2.67 13.55 18.84
CA MET A 100 3.17 12.59 17.84
C MET A 100 2.84 11.15 18.19
N LEU A 101 2.57 10.84 19.46
CA LEU A 101 2.24 9.52 19.97
C LEU A 101 0.75 9.49 20.40
N HIS A 102 0.03 8.39 20.35
CA HIS A 102 0.46 7.04 19.89
C HIS A 102 0.05 6.81 18.43
N PHE A 103 -0.64 7.74 17.80
CA PHE A 103 -1.29 7.59 16.52
C PHE A 103 -0.71 8.49 15.43
N ALA A 104 -0.38 9.74 15.76
CA ALA A 104 -0.06 10.78 14.79
C ALA A 104 1.34 10.64 14.14
N TRP A 105 2.21 9.78 14.67
CA TRP A 105 3.52 9.48 14.08
C TRP A 105 3.46 9.05 12.61
N ARG A 106 2.30 8.55 12.17
CA ARG A 106 2.05 8.13 10.78
C ARG A 106 2.30 9.23 9.76
N GLY A 107 2.04 10.48 10.14
CA GLY A 107 2.21 11.65 9.28
C GLY A 107 3.62 12.23 9.22
N LEU A 108 4.56 11.72 10.01
CA LEU A 108 5.92 12.22 10.09
C LEU A 108 6.87 11.44 9.18
N TRP A 109 7.66 12.14 8.36
CA TRP A 109 8.67 11.50 7.50
C TRP A 109 9.64 10.60 8.25
N ASP A 110 10.02 10.98 9.47
CA ASP A 110 10.99 10.21 10.27
C ASP A 110 10.44 8.85 10.70
N TYR A 111 9.14 8.72 10.92
CA TYR A 111 8.55 7.56 11.59
C TYR A 111 7.52 6.81 10.75
N GLY A 112 6.73 7.53 9.97
CA GLY A 112 5.60 7.00 9.22
C GLY A 112 5.79 7.00 7.70
N THR A 113 4.76 6.52 7.03
CA THR A 113 4.67 6.44 5.58
C THR A 113 3.35 7.04 5.07
N GLY A 114 2.70 7.88 5.92
CA GLY A 114 1.48 8.60 5.58
C GLY A 114 0.23 7.75 5.42
N ALA A 115 -0.75 8.34 4.77
CA ALA A 115 -2.00 7.66 4.45
C ALA A 115 -1.79 6.48 3.48
N MET A 116 -0.81 6.58 2.59
CA MET A 116 -0.43 5.46 1.71
C MET A 116 -0.02 4.23 2.52
N GLY A 117 0.91 4.37 3.46
CA GLY A 117 1.35 3.23 4.29
C GLY A 117 0.27 2.70 5.21
N ASP A 118 -0.59 3.59 5.73
CA ASP A 118 -1.69 3.19 6.60
C ASP A 118 -2.80 2.45 5.84
N MET A 119 -3.23 2.95 4.69
CA MET A 119 -4.40 2.46 3.96
C MET A 119 -4.07 1.73 2.66
N GLY A 120 -2.94 2.05 2.03
CA GLY A 120 -2.52 1.41 0.78
C GLY A 120 -2.35 -0.10 0.94
N ALA A 121 -1.86 -0.57 2.10
CA ALA A 121 -1.75 -2.01 2.39
C ALA A 121 -3.10 -2.74 2.25
N HIS A 122 -4.21 -2.05 2.49
CA HIS A 122 -5.55 -2.63 2.41
C HIS A 122 -6.19 -2.48 1.04
N THR A 123 -5.87 -1.41 0.30
CA THR A 123 -6.51 -1.11 -0.98
C THR A 123 -5.73 -1.64 -2.18
N PHE A 124 -4.38 -1.69 -2.12
CA PHE A 124 -3.54 -2.24 -3.19
C PHE A 124 -3.48 -3.77 -3.22
N ASP A 125 -3.81 -4.43 -2.13
CA ASP A 125 -3.69 -5.88 -2.01
C ASP A 125 -4.53 -6.62 -3.07
N ALA A 126 -5.83 -6.32 -3.13
CA ALA A 126 -6.72 -6.95 -4.09
C ALA A 126 -6.31 -6.72 -5.56
N PRO A 127 -5.98 -5.49 -6.04
CA PRO A 127 -5.55 -5.30 -7.42
C PRO A 127 -4.19 -5.95 -7.73
N ILE A 128 -3.24 -5.96 -6.80
CA ILE A 128 -1.96 -6.65 -7.01
C ILE A 128 -2.20 -8.15 -7.24
N TRP A 129 -3.05 -8.76 -6.46
CA TRP A 129 -3.40 -10.17 -6.60
C TRP A 129 -4.28 -10.45 -7.83
N ALA A 130 -5.40 -9.75 -7.97
CA ALA A 130 -6.37 -9.98 -9.02
C ALA A 130 -5.80 -9.78 -10.43
N LEU A 131 -4.94 -8.79 -10.60
CA LEU A 131 -4.32 -8.43 -11.87
C LEU A 131 -2.91 -9.01 -12.04
N ASN A 132 -2.46 -9.84 -11.10
CA ASN A 132 -1.11 -10.42 -11.10
C ASN A 132 -0.02 -9.37 -11.35
N LEU A 133 -0.10 -8.23 -10.64
CA LEU A 133 0.83 -7.13 -10.84
C LEU A 133 2.24 -7.51 -10.38
N GLY A 134 3.22 -7.22 -11.23
CA GLY A 134 4.63 -7.13 -10.86
C GLY A 134 4.94 -5.76 -10.27
N MET A 135 6.17 -5.27 -10.45
CA MET A 135 6.52 -3.90 -10.10
C MET A 135 6.08 -2.94 -11.21
N PRO A 136 5.69 -1.70 -10.86
CA PRO A 136 5.44 -0.67 -11.85
C PRO A 136 6.74 -0.27 -12.53
N THR A 137 6.67 0.17 -13.78
CA THR A 137 7.81 0.71 -14.52
C THR A 137 7.89 2.23 -14.42
N LYS A 138 6.76 2.89 -14.14
CA LYS A 138 6.69 4.34 -14.02
C LYS A 138 5.80 4.77 -12.87
N ILE A 139 6.20 5.85 -12.19
CA ILE A 139 5.45 6.45 -11.09
C ILE A 139 5.53 7.97 -11.19
N GLN A 140 4.39 8.64 -10.97
CA GLN A 140 4.31 10.09 -10.87
C GLN A 140 3.43 10.49 -9.71
N ALA A 141 3.87 11.47 -8.93
CA ALA A 141 3.13 12.00 -7.79
C ALA A 141 2.88 13.49 -7.93
N THR A 142 1.73 13.92 -7.41
CA THR A 142 1.40 15.31 -7.11
C THR A 142 0.79 15.36 -5.72
N SER A 143 1.04 16.44 -4.97
CA SER A 143 0.52 16.55 -3.60
C SER A 143 0.23 17.98 -3.18
N THR A 144 -0.48 18.12 -2.07
CA THR A 144 -0.56 19.38 -1.33
C THR A 144 0.82 19.76 -0.78
N PRO A 145 1.05 21.06 -0.45
CA PRO A 145 2.29 21.48 0.18
C PRO A 145 2.62 20.70 1.45
N TYR A 146 3.87 20.37 1.63
CA TYR A 146 4.41 19.68 2.80
C TYR A 146 5.81 20.23 3.16
N ASN A 147 6.39 19.77 4.26
CA ASN A 147 7.73 20.16 4.68
C ASN A 147 8.60 18.94 5.03
N LYS A 148 9.80 19.19 5.58
CA LYS A 148 10.74 18.14 5.96
C LYS A 148 10.29 17.27 7.15
N ASP A 149 9.29 17.70 7.93
CA ASP A 149 8.82 16.99 9.11
C ASP A 149 7.58 16.13 8.81
N TYR A 150 6.65 16.64 8.01
CA TYR A 150 5.37 15.98 7.73
C TYR A 150 5.19 15.63 6.26
N LEU A 151 4.59 14.48 6.02
CA LEU A 151 4.07 14.06 4.71
C LEU A 151 2.94 14.99 4.24
N PRO A 152 2.62 15.07 2.94
CA PRO A 152 1.55 15.92 2.44
C PRO A 152 0.18 15.51 2.99
N GLN A 153 -0.72 16.48 3.16
CA GLN A 153 -2.11 16.25 3.59
C GLN A 153 -2.91 15.40 2.61
N SER A 154 -2.63 15.58 1.32
CA SER A 154 -3.25 14.82 0.24
C SER A 154 -2.26 14.62 -0.89
N GLU A 155 -2.33 13.48 -1.52
CA GLU A 155 -1.52 13.14 -2.68
C GLU A 155 -2.34 12.40 -3.74
N CYS A 156 -1.92 12.55 -5.00
CA CYS A 156 -2.40 11.75 -6.13
C CYS A 156 -1.19 11.13 -6.80
N VAL A 157 -1.20 9.81 -6.93
CA VAL A 157 -0.07 9.06 -7.49
C VAL A 157 -0.56 8.13 -8.59
N THR A 158 0.17 8.13 -9.69
CA THR A 158 -0.11 7.27 -10.84
C THR A 158 1.03 6.27 -10.99
N TYR A 159 0.67 5.01 -11.18
CA TYR A 159 1.57 3.90 -11.49
C TYR A 159 1.23 3.32 -12.85
N GLU A 160 2.25 3.02 -13.64
CA GLU A 160 2.10 2.27 -14.89
C GLU A 160 2.73 0.89 -14.73
N PHE A 161 1.91 -0.15 -14.89
CA PHE A 161 2.34 -1.53 -14.87
C PHE A 161 2.38 -2.09 -16.29
N PRO A 162 3.43 -2.84 -16.64
CA PRO A 162 3.55 -3.43 -17.98
C PRO A 162 2.52 -4.55 -18.20
N ALA A 163 2.39 -4.99 -19.43
CA ALA A 163 1.62 -6.19 -19.77
C ALA A 163 2.15 -7.41 -19.02
N ARG A 164 1.25 -8.35 -18.64
CA ARG A 164 1.56 -9.55 -17.86
C ARG A 164 0.84 -10.75 -18.47
N GLY A 165 1.59 -11.70 -19.02
CA GLY A 165 0.99 -12.82 -19.74
C GLY A 165 0.00 -12.31 -20.80
N ASN A 166 -1.28 -12.70 -20.67
CA ASN A 166 -2.35 -12.25 -21.58
C ASN A 166 -3.07 -10.98 -21.08
N MET A 167 -2.68 -10.42 -19.93
CA MET A 167 -3.27 -9.21 -19.38
C MET A 167 -2.62 -7.96 -19.97
N PRO A 168 -3.39 -6.92 -20.37
CA PRO A 168 -2.85 -5.69 -20.93
C PRO A 168 -2.09 -4.87 -19.89
N PRO A 169 -1.31 -3.85 -20.31
CA PRO A 169 -0.80 -2.85 -19.39
C PRO A 169 -1.95 -2.23 -18.58
N VAL A 170 -1.67 -1.87 -17.32
CA VAL A 170 -2.68 -1.26 -16.45
C VAL A 170 -2.11 -0.03 -15.76
N LYS A 171 -2.94 1.01 -15.68
CA LYS A 171 -2.69 2.23 -14.92
C LYS A 171 -3.42 2.14 -13.58
N VAL A 172 -2.68 2.27 -12.50
CA VAL A 172 -3.26 2.34 -11.16
C VAL A 172 -3.07 3.75 -10.62
N THR A 173 -4.14 4.35 -10.12
CA THR A 173 -4.07 5.65 -9.43
C THR A 173 -4.42 5.48 -7.96
N TRP A 174 -3.67 6.17 -7.12
CA TRP A 174 -3.95 6.34 -5.71
C TRP A 174 -4.28 7.80 -5.44
N SER A 175 -5.25 8.06 -4.57
CA SER A 175 -5.46 9.37 -3.98
C SER A 175 -5.91 9.26 -2.53
N ASP A 176 -5.53 10.26 -1.72
CA ASP A 176 -5.92 10.34 -0.32
C ASP A 176 -6.43 11.75 0.05
N GLY A 177 -6.61 12.01 1.34
CA GLY A 177 -7.20 13.28 1.80
C GLY A 177 -8.66 13.46 1.38
N GLY A 178 -9.35 12.38 1.00
CA GLY A 178 -10.74 12.43 0.53
C GLY A 178 -10.90 12.77 -0.95
N ILE A 179 -9.81 12.87 -1.71
CA ILE A 179 -9.86 13.05 -3.16
C ILE A 179 -10.33 11.73 -3.79
N LYS A 180 -11.35 11.82 -4.62
CA LYS A 180 -11.96 10.66 -5.30
C LYS A 180 -11.81 10.77 -6.80
N PRO A 181 -11.76 9.63 -7.53
CA PRO A 181 -11.85 9.66 -8.99
C PRO A 181 -13.22 10.18 -9.45
N ALA A 182 -13.31 10.52 -10.72
CA ALA A 182 -14.59 10.87 -11.33
C ALA A 182 -15.58 9.71 -11.16
N ARG A 183 -16.82 10.07 -10.88
CA ARG A 183 -17.90 9.10 -10.77
C ARG A 183 -18.18 8.46 -12.15
N PRO A 184 -18.13 7.14 -12.30
CA PRO A 184 -18.55 6.49 -13.56
C PRO A 184 -19.99 6.80 -13.91
N ALA A 185 -20.24 7.02 -15.20
CA ALA A 185 -21.58 7.27 -15.71
C ALA A 185 -22.51 6.07 -15.50
N GLU A 186 -21.95 4.87 -15.50
CA GLU A 186 -22.64 3.59 -15.34
C GLU A 186 -23.06 3.29 -13.89
N LEU A 187 -22.52 4.03 -12.91
CA LEU A 187 -22.89 3.84 -11.51
C LEU A 187 -24.28 4.42 -11.26
N GLU A 188 -25.18 3.63 -10.73
CA GLU A 188 -26.58 4.01 -10.47
C GLU A 188 -26.66 5.22 -9.51
N PRO A 189 -27.61 6.17 -9.72
CA PRO A 189 -27.64 7.46 -9.00
C PRO A 189 -27.68 7.34 -7.48
N ASN A 190 -28.28 6.26 -6.95
CA ASN A 190 -28.43 6.02 -5.50
C ASN A 190 -27.28 5.25 -4.86
N ARG A 191 -26.24 4.90 -5.63
CA ARG A 191 -25.04 4.19 -5.11
C ARG A 191 -23.87 5.15 -4.95
N GLN A 192 -23.09 4.91 -3.91
CA GLN A 192 -21.85 5.66 -3.64
C GLN A 192 -20.63 4.90 -4.17
N LEU A 193 -19.65 5.67 -4.65
CA LEU A 193 -18.36 5.15 -5.02
C LEU A 193 -17.64 4.62 -3.77
N ARG A 194 -17.06 3.41 -3.91
CA ARG A 194 -16.29 2.75 -2.85
C ARG A 194 -14.79 2.83 -3.16
N GLU A 195 -13.95 2.55 -2.17
CA GLU A 195 -12.52 2.89 -2.11
C GLU A 195 -11.61 2.27 -3.18
N ALA A 196 -12.12 1.29 -3.93
CA ALA A 196 -11.45 0.72 -5.10
C ALA A 196 -12.41 0.62 -6.27
N LEU A 197 -11.96 1.02 -7.46
CA LEU A 197 -12.71 0.95 -8.71
C LEU A 197 -11.82 0.38 -9.80
N TYR A 198 -12.26 -0.73 -10.41
CA TYR A 198 -11.62 -1.38 -11.55
C TYR A 198 -12.42 -1.09 -12.81
N ILE A 199 -11.73 -0.65 -13.87
CA ILE A 199 -12.35 -0.32 -15.16
C ILE A 199 -11.87 -1.36 -16.18
N GLY A 200 -12.79 -2.24 -16.55
CA GLY A 200 -12.61 -3.25 -17.58
C GLY A 200 -13.39 -2.91 -18.85
N ASP A 201 -13.09 -3.60 -19.94
CA ASP A 201 -13.74 -3.40 -21.26
C ASP A 201 -15.17 -3.97 -21.34
N LYS A 202 -15.58 -4.78 -20.33
CA LYS A 202 -16.93 -5.39 -20.25
C LYS A 202 -17.71 -4.96 -19.01
N GLY A 203 -17.22 -3.99 -18.23
CA GLY A 203 -17.88 -3.46 -17.04
C GLY A 203 -16.89 -3.05 -15.98
N LEU A 204 -17.40 -2.68 -14.83
CA LEU A 204 -16.59 -2.20 -13.72
C LEU A 204 -16.88 -3.01 -12.45
N ILE A 205 -15.90 -3.06 -11.56
CA ILE A 205 -16.04 -3.58 -10.18
C ILE A 205 -15.64 -2.47 -9.22
N MET A 206 -16.39 -2.33 -8.13
CA MET A 206 -15.95 -1.55 -6.99
C MET A 206 -16.03 -2.38 -5.70
N HIS A 207 -15.17 -2.09 -4.73
CA HIS A 207 -15.24 -2.65 -3.39
C HIS A 207 -14.79 -1.64 -2.33
N GLY A 208 -15.16 -1.91 -1.07
CA GLY A 208 -14.70 -1.10 0.07
C GLY A 208 -13.24 -1.39 0.45
N THR A 209 -12.75 -0.62 1.39
CA THR A 209 -11.46 -0.86 2.06
C THR A 209 -11.35 -2.33 2.49
N HIS A 210 -10.19 -2.91 2.43
CA HIS A 210 -9.93 -4.33 2.70
C HIS A 210 -10.58 -5.32 1.72
N GLY A 211 -10.95 -4.91 0.51
CA GLY A 211 -11.61 -5.76 -0.47
C GLY A 211 -13.06 -6.14 -0.13
N ALA A 212 -13.69 -5.47 0.83
CA ALA A 212 -15.01 -5.81 1.30
C ALA A 212 -16.10 -5.62 0.23
N GLU A 213 -16.97 -6.61 0.09
CA GLU A 213 -18.21 -6.57 -0.69
C GLU A 213 -18.03 -6.07 -2.13
N PRO A 214 -17.39 -6.85 -3.03
CA PRO A 214 -17.26 -6.47 -4.42
C PRO A 214 -18.64 -6.35 -5.09
N GLN A 215 -18.78 -5.31 -5.91
CA GLN A 215 -20.03 -4.96 -6.60
C GLN A 215 -19.75 -4.67 -8.06
N LEU A 216 -20.61 -5.17 -8.94
CA LEU A 216 -20.58 -4.84 -10.35
C LEU A 216 -21.20 -3.45 -10.61
N ILE A 217 -20.69 -2.77 -11.64
CA ILE A 217 -21.24 -1.52 -12.18
C ILE A 217 -21.32 -1.66 -13.71
N PRO A 218 -22.50 -1.45 -14.31
CA PRO A 218 -23.80 -1.39 -13.63
C PRO A 218 -24.13 -2.72 -12.94
N GLU A 219 -25.07 -2.69 -12.00
CA GLU A 219 -25.58 -3.90 -11.37
C GLU A 219 -26.13 -4.86 -12.44
N ARG A 220 -25.85 -6.15 -12.29
CA ARG A 220 -26.31 -7.18 -13.24
C ARG A 220 -27.32 -8.10 -12.55
N PRO A 221 -28.64 -7.85 -12.69
CA PRO A 221 -29.64 -8.74 -12.12
C PRO A 221 -29.45 -10.18 -12.64
N GLY A 222 -29.47 -11.13 -11.70
CA GLY A 222 -29.24 -12.54 -12.04
C GLY A 222 -27.78 -12.92 -12.31
N PHE A 223 -26.82 -12.06 -11.98
CA PHE A 223 -25.39 -12.39 -12.07
C PHE A 223 -25.05 -13.63 -11.23
N VAL A 224 -24.45 -14.60 -11.88
CA VAL A 224 -23.91 -15.80 -11.24
C VAL A 224 -22.39 -15.61 -11.15
N ALA A 225 -21.88 -15.55 -9.92
CA ALA A 225 -20.45 -15.42 -9.71
C ALA A 225 -19.69 -16.65 -10.26
N PRO A 226 -18.44 -16.47 -10.73
CA PRO A 226 -17.57 -17.58 -11.08
C PRO A 226 -17.37 -18.56 -9.91
N GLU A 227 -16.96 -19.78 -10.24
CA GLU A 227 -16.60 -20.78 -9.26
C GLU A 227 -15.49 -20.26 -8.32
N LYS A 228 -15.58 -20.61 -7.05
CA LYS A 228 -14.56 -20.31 -6.05
C LYS A 228 -13.33 -21.21 -6.27
N THR A 229 -12.24 -20.63 -6.71
CA THR A 229 -10.99 -21.36 -7.03
C THR A 229 -9.91 -21.21 -5.97
N LEU A 230 -10.00 -20.15 -5.18
CA LEU A 230 -9.00 -19.85 -4.15
C LEU A 230 -9.28 -20.57 -2.83
N LYS A 231 -8.23 -21.01 -2.15
CA LYS A 231 -8.34 -21.54 -0.78
C LYS A 231 -8.84 -20.43 0.15
N ARG A 232 -9.79 -20.75 1.02
CA ARG A 232 -10.33 -19.85 2.06
C ARG A 232 -9.69 -20.18 3.40
N PRO A 233 -8.62 -19.49 3.80
CA PRO A 233 -8.11 -19.63 5.17
C PRO A 233 -9.15 -19.05 6.15
N SER A 234 -9.18 -19.59 7.36
CA SER A 234 -10.18 -19.19 8.37
C SER A 234 -10.07 -17.72 8.75
N ASN A 235 -8.89 -17.27 9.09
CA ASN A 235 -8.52 -15.88 9.29
C ASN A 235 -6.99 -15.78 9.36
N ILE A 236 -6.47 -14.56 9.33
CA ILE A 236 -5.04 -14.29 9.29
C ILE A 236 -4.25 -14.92 10.46
N TYR A 237 -4.81 -14.95 11.66
CA TYR A 237 -4.13 -15.49 12.87
C TYR A 237 -4.07 -17.01 12.84
N VAL A 238 -5.19 -17.62 12.49
CA VAL A 238 -5.28 -19.09 12.39
C VAL A 238 -4.45 -19.60 11.22
N ASP A 239 -4.49 -18.93 10.06
CA ASP A 239 -3.65 -19.29 8.91
C ASP A 239 -2.16 -19.26 9.25
N PHE A 240 -1.71 -18.28 10.03
CA PHE A 240 -0.32 -18.20 10.47
C PHE A 240 0.08 -19.37 11.38
N ILE A 241 -0.77 -19.70 12.35
CA ILE A 241 -0.53 -20.83 13.26
C ILE A 241 -0.52 -22.16 12.50
N GLU A 242 -1.48 -22.34 11.58
CA GLU A 242 -1.53 -23.53 10.71
C GLU A 242 -0.31 -23.62 9.81
N ALA A 243 0.11 -22.50 9.21
CA ALA A 243 1.29 -22.43 8.37
C ALA A 243 2.56 -22.87 9.12
N ILE A 244 2.72 -22.44 10.39
CA ILE A 244 3.84 -22.89 11.24
C ILE A 244 3.77 -24.40 11.51
N LYS A 245 2.59 -24.93 11.85
CA LYS A 245 2.40 -26.35 12.15
C LYS A 245 2.60 -27.24 10.94
N GLU A 246 2.21 -26.78 9.76
CA GLU A 246 2.26 -27.51 8.49
C GLU A 246 3.57 -27.29 7.73
N GLY A 247 4.44 -26.38 8.16
CA GLY A 247 5.69 -26.03 7.48
C GLY A 247 5.47 -25.42 6.10
N ARG A 248 4.38 -24.66 5.91
CA ARG A 248 4.04 -23.95 4.68
C ARG A 248 4.16 -22.44 4.86
N LYS A 249 4.09 -21.70 3.75
CA LYS A 249 3.92 -20.25 3.79
C LYS A 249 2.52 -19.88 4.29
N ALA A 250 2.42 -18.79 5.08
CA ALA A 250 1.15 -18.14 5.36
C ALA A 250 0.64 -17.40 4.12
N ALA A 251 -0.66 -17.14 4.04
CA ALA A 251 -1.26 -16.48 2.88
C ALA A 251 -0.66 -15.10 2.62
N ASN A 252 -0.26 -14.39 3.67
CA ASN A 252 0.32 -13.05 3.63
C ASN A 252 1.78 -13.07 4.11
N ASP A 253 2.57 -14.00 3.56
CA ASP A 253 4.00 -14.14 3.87
C ASP A 253 4.82 -12.94 3.39
N PHE A 254 6.11 -12.91 3.73
CA PHE A 254 6.97 -11.78 3.36
C PHE A 254 7.25 -11.67 1.86
N GLU A 255 7.03 -12.69 1.06
CA GLU A 255 7.15 -12.58 -0.39
C GLU A 255 6.01 -11.76 -0.99
N VAL A 256 4.77 -12.06 -0.56
CA VAL A 256 3.57 -11.31 -0.94
C VAL A 256 3.61 -9.90 -0.35
N SER A 257 3.90 -9.81 0.95
CA SER A 257 3.89 -8.56 1.71
C SER A 257 4.97 -7.57 1.27
N ALA A 258 6.14 -8.05 0.88
CA ALA A 258 7.22 -7.19 0.39
C ALA A 258 6.86 -6.56 -0.96
N LYS A 259 6.24 -7.32 -1.87
CA LYS A 259 5.76 -6.78 -3.14
C LYS A 259 4.77 -5.63 -2.91
N LEU A 260 3.77 -5.87 -2.07
CA LEU A 260 2.77 -4.87 -1.70
C LEU A 260 3.41 -3.63 -1.06
N THR A 261 4.27 -3.84 -0.07
CA THR A 261 4.96 -2.76 0.66
C THR A 261 5.87 -1.95 -0.26
N GLU A 262 6.64 -2.59 -1.13
CA GLU A 262 7.52 -1.91 -2.08
C GLU A 262 6.73 -1.00 -3.04
N ILE A 263 5.63 -1.50 -3.63
CA ILE A 263 4.77 -0.71 -4.51
C ILE A 263 4.23 0.53 -3.77
N MET A 264 3.78 0.38 -2.54
CA MET A 264 3.30 1.50 -1.74
C MET A 264 4.40 2.52 -1.41
N LEU A 265 5.58 2.05 -1.01
CA LEU A 265 6.69 2.93 -0.62
C LEU A 265 7.26 3.73 -1.79
N LEU A 266 7.08 3.28 -3.03
CA LEU A 266 7.39 4.07 -4.22
C LEU A 266 6.60 5.38 -4.27
N THR A 267 5.40 5.46 -3.65
CA THR A 267 4.68 6.71 -3.46
C THR A 267 5.52 7.75 -2.71
N ASN A 268 6.08 7.36 -1.56
CA ASN A 268 6.88 8.28 -0.75
C ASN A 268 8.11 8.80 -1.51
N ILE A 269 8.73 7.94 -2.33
CA ILE A 269 9.84 8.34 -3.21
C ILE A 269 9.36 9.33 -4.28
N ALA A 270 8.24 9.02 -4.94
CA ALA A 270 7.69 9.89 -5.97
C ALA A 270 7.23 11.25 -5.41
N VAL A 271 6.62 11.27 -4.22
CA VAL A 271 6.27 12.51 -3.51
C VAL A 271 7.52 13.32 -3.16
N ALA A 272 8.55 12.69 -2.62
CA ALA A 272 9.80 13.37 -2.27
C ALA A 272 10.51 13.99 -3.49
N ALA A 273 10.41 13.34 -4.66
CA ALA A 273 11.03 13.76 -5.91
C ALA A 273 10.11 14.59 -6.83
N GLN A 274 8.87 14.87 -6.46
CA GLN A 274 7.85 15.51 -7.34
C GLN A 274 8.18 16.93 -7.78
N ARG A 275 9.11 17.62 -7.11
CA ARG A 275 9.49 19.02 -7.43
C ARG A 275 9.90 19.26 -8.89
N LEU A 276 10.22 18.20 -9.62
CA LEU A 276 10.63 18.26 -11.03
C LEU A 276 9.47 17.91 -11.99
N ASP A 277 8.27 17.60 -11.48
CA ASP A 277 7.11 17.13 -12.24
C ASP A 277 7.40 15.91 -13.15
N LEU A 278 8.44 15.15 -12.82
CA LEU A 278 8.86 14.02 -13.61
C LEU A 278 8.01 12.79 -13.34
N THR A 279 7.72 12.05 -14.41
CA THR A 279 7.37 10.64 -14.28
C THR A 279 8.65 9.86 -14.01
N LEU A 280 8.79 9.29 -12.83
CA LEU A 280 9.95 8.50 -12.44
C LEU A 280 9.93 7.15 -13.14
N GLU A 281 11.08 6.73 -13.66
CA GLU A 281 11.29 5.41 -14.27
C GLU A 281 11.96 4.47 -13.26
N TYR A 282 11.25 3.39 -12.90
CA TYR A 282 11.69 2.45 -11.88
C TYR A 282 12.28 1.16 -12.47
N ASP A 283 13.55 0.94 -12.19
CA ASP A 283 14.28 -0.31 -12.42
C ASP A 283 14.16 -1.17 -11.15
N ALA A 284 13.16 -2.04 -11.13
CA ALA A 284 12.87 -2.87 -9.97
C ALA A 284 13.95 -3.94 -9.71
N GLU A 285 14.64 -4.41 -10.74
CA GLU A 285 15.72 -5.40 -10.59
C GLU A 285 16.87 -4.82 -9.77
N ASN A 286 17.28 -3.59 -10.09
CA ASN A 286 18.38 -2.90 -9.44
C ASN A 286 17.94 -1.97 -8.29
N MET A 287 16.64 -1.94 -7.94
CA MET A 287 16.08 -1.09 -6.88
C MET A 287 16.50 0.37 -7.03
N ARG A 288 16.24 0.98 -8.19
CA ARG A 288 16.65 2.38 -8.46
C ARG A 288 15.69 3.10 -9.39
N ILE A 289 15.64 4.41 -9.24
CA ILE A 289 15.06 5.34 -10.23
C ILE A 289 16.16 5.70 -11.21
N THR A 290 15.89 5.53 -12.51
CA THR A 290 16.90 5.67 -13.57
C THR A 290 17.03 7.09 -14.09
N ASN A 291 15.95 7.86 -14.06
CA ASN A 291 15.87 9.21 -14.64
C ASN A 291 15.86 10.36 -13.61
N CYS A 292 16.00 10.06 -12.30
CA CYS A 292 16.07 11.05 -11.23
C CYS A 292 17.01 10.53 -10.12
N PRO A 293 18.34 10.80 -10.21
CA PRO A 293 19.30 10.24 -9.25
C PRO A 293 19.00 10.55 -7.79
N GLU A 294 18.54 11.76 -7.49
CA GLU A 294 18.21 12.18 -6.12
C GLU A 294 17.02 11.43 -5.50
N ALA A 295 16.17 10.82 -6.30
CA ALA A 295 15.09 9.97 -5.80
C ALA A 295 15.62 8.71 -5.12
N ASN A 296 16.86 8.30 -5.43
CA ASN A 296 17.47 7.10 -4.88
C ASN A 296 17.89 7.26 -3.40
N ASP A 297 18.02 8.48 -2.92
CA ASP A 297 18.34 8.76 -1.51
C ASP A 297 17.21 8.32 -0.56
N TYR A 298 15.99 8.11 -1.09
CA TYR A 298 14.81 7.72 -0.31
C TYR A 298 14.57 6.21 -0.22
N PHE A 299 15.39 5.38 -0.88
CA PHE A 299 15.28 3.92 -0.78
C PHE A 299 15.73 3.38 0.58
N HIS A 300 16.57 4.13 1.27
CA HIS A 300 17.10 3.83 2.59
C HIS A 300 17.38 5.12 3.34
N TYR A 301 17.62 5.06 4.64
CA TYR A 301 18.08 6.19 5.46
C TYR A 301 19.17 5.72 6.41
N GLU A 302 20.00 6.66 6.85
CA GLU A 302 21.04 6.39 7.83
C GLU A 302 20.41 6.15 9.21
N TYR A 303 20.70 5.00 9.79
CA TYR A 303 20.24 4.68 11.14
C TYR A 303 21.02 5.45 12.18
N ARG A 304 20.34 5.86 13.25
CA ARG A 304 21.03 6.48 14.36
C ARG A 304 22.02 5.50 15.02
N LYS A 305 23.04 6.06 15.69
CA LYS A 305 24.12 5.29 16.30
C LYS A 305 23.59 4.16 17.20
N GLY A 306 24.13 2.96 17.01
CA GLY A 306 23.78 1.76 17.76
C GLY A 306 22.72 0.88 17.11
N TRP A 307 22.23 1.26 15.95
CA TRP A 307 21.26 0.48 15.15
C TRP A 307 21.87 0.13 13.79
N SER A 308 21.63 -1.12 13.35
CA SER A 308 22.01 -1.66 12.02
C SER A 308 21.04 -2.76 11.61
N LEU A 309 20.96 -3.03 10.32
CA LEU A 309 20.37 -4.27 9.76
C LEU A 309 21.46 -5.29 9.52
#